data_76aadba1c2cf536047b26dcaca9ebfa3
#
_entry.id   76aadba1c2cf536047b26dcaca9ebfa3
#
_cell.length_a   1.000
_cell.length_b   1.000
_cell.length_c   1.000
_cell.angle_alpha   90.00
_cell.angle_beta   90.00
_cell.angle_gamma   90.00
#
_symmetry.space_group_name_H-M   'P 1'
#
loop_
_entity.id
_entity.type
_entity.pdbx_description
1 polymer ?
#
loop_
_entity_poly.entity_id
_entity_poly.type
_entity_poly.pdbx_seq_one_letter_code
_entity_poly.pdbx_strand_id
1 'polypeptide(L)'
;MPPFDSINIGAKLVIVGITPGEVQALNALNEAARCLQAGLSLVDTHRKVKSHASFSGPLRSNLIAMLDHIGLHKMLGIDSCGNMFDQHQEQELVHYTSALRYPVLKMKWSHWQSLF
;
A
#
# COMPACT_ATOMS: atom_id res chain seq x y z
N MET A 1 12.68 6.40 -9.53
CA MET A 1 12.14 6.52 -8.16
C MET A 1 11.15 5.39 -7.91
N PRO A 2 11.34 4.59 -6.88
CA PRO A 2 10.41 3.50 -6.59
C PRO A 2 9.01 4.04 -6.33
N PRO A 3 7.95 3.38 -6.79
CA PRO A 3 6.59 3.89 -6.65
C PRO A 3 6.07 3.96 -5.20
N PHE A 4 6.86 3.48 -4.23
CA PHE A 4 6.49 3.42 -2.82
C PHE A 4 7.36 4.29 -1.89
N ASP A 5 8.10 5.26 -2.44
CA ASP A 5 9.09 6.06 -1.68
C ASP A 5 8.52 7.24 -0.87
N SER A 6 7.23 7.48 -0.91
CA SER A 6 6.61 8.51 -0.08
C SER A 6 6.70 8.12 1.40
N ILE A 7 7.30 8.99 2.23
CA ILE A 7 7.49 8.75 3.66
C ILE A 7 6.46 9.56 4.46
N ASN A 8 5.77 8.91 5.39
CA ASN A 8 4.90 9.57 6.36
C ASN A 8 5.57 9.54 7.74
N ILE A 9 6.25 10.61 8.08
CA ILE A 9 6.96 10.73 9.36
C ILE A 9 6.04 10.94 10.56
N GLY A 10 4.79 11.35 10.32
CA GLY A 10 3.77 11.53 11.36
C GLY A 10 2.96 10.28 11.68
N ALA A 11 3.23 9.17 11.02
CA ALA A 11 2.46 7.94 11.18
C ALA A 11 2.55 7.40 12.61
N LYS A 12 1.42 6.93 13.12
CA LYS A 12 1.33 6.23 14.40
C LYS A 12 1.53 4.73 14.26
N LEU A 13 1.38 4.22 13.05
CA LEU A 13 1.53 2.81 12.71
C LEU A 13 2.40 2.67 11.47
N VAL A 14 3.32 1.74 11.50
CA VAL A 14 4.10 1.35 10.31
C VAL A 14 3.79 -0.09 9.98
N ILE A 15 3.37 -0.33 8.74
CA ILE A 15 3.13 -1.69 8.25
C ILE A 15 4.22 -2.01 7.23
N VAL A 16 5.01 -3.04 7.53
CA VAL A 16 6.16 -3.44 6.71
C VAL A 16 5.85 -4.77 6.03
N GLY A 17 5.78 -4.75 4.70
CA GLY A 17 5.76 -5.96 3.88
C GLY A 17 7.16 -6.43 3.55
N ILE A 18 7.28 -7.60 2.94
CA ILE A 18 8.58 -8.15 2.52
C ILE A 18 9.02 -7.50 1.21
N THR A 19 8.19 -7.60 0.20
CA THR A 19 8.40 -7.02 -1.13
C THR A 19 7.04 -6.74 -1.78
N PRO A 20 6.92 -5.70 -2.62
CA PRO A 20 5.72 -5.52 -3.43
C PRO A 20 5.51 -6.74 -4.33
N GLY A 21 4.28 -7.26 -4.38
CA GLY A 21 3.91 -8.33 -5.29
C GLY A 21 3.60 -7.80 -6.69
N GLU A 22 3.38 -8.72 -7.62
CA GLU A 22 3.02 -8.38 -9.00
C GLU A 22 1.71 -7.57 -9.07
N VAL A 23 0.69 -7.99 -8.34
CA VAL A 23 -0.61 -7.30 -8.29
C VAL A 23 -0.45 -5.87 -7.77
N GLN A 24 0.31 -5.69 -6.70
CA GLN A 24 0.57 -4.37 -6.13
C GLN A 24 1.35 -3.49 -7.10
N ALA A 25 2.34 -4.04 -7.79
CA ALA A 25 3.14 -3.31 -8.78
C ALA A 25 2.28 -2.84 -9.96
N LEU A 26 1.42 -3.71 -10.50
CA LEU A 26 0.49 -3.37 -11.58
C LEU A 26 -0.52 -2.31 -11.14
N ASN A 27 -1.11 -2.46 -9.96
CA ASN A 27 -2.04 -1.48 -9.42
C ASN A 27 -1.37 -0.11 -9.22
N ALA A 28 -0.11 -0.09 -8.77
CA ALA A 28 0.66 1.14 -8.63
C ALA A 28 0.88 1.84 -9.97
N LEU A 29 1.27 1.10 -11.00
CA LEU A 29 1.50 1.65 -12.33
C LEU A 29 0.21 2.19 -12.96
N ASN A 30 -0.88 1.46 -12.86
CA ASN A 30 -2.18 1.87 -13.39
C ASN A 30 -2.70 3.13 -12.69
N GLU A 31 -2.59 3.20 -11.37
CA GLU A 31 -3.01 4.38 -10.62
C GLU A 31 -2.13 5.59 -10.91
N ALA A 32 -0.81 5.39 -11.06
CA ALA A 32 0.11 6.45 -11.44
C ALA A 32 -0.26 7.04 -12.80
N ALA A 33 -0.52 6.20 -13.79
CA ALA A 33 -0.95 6.64 -15.11
C ALA A 33 -2.26 7.44 -15.03
N ARG A 34 -3.23 6.94 -14.27
CA ARG A 34 -4.53 7.62 -14.08
C ARG A 34 -4.36 8.99 -13.43
N CYS A 35 -3.56 9.08 -12.38
CA CYS A 35 -3.32 10.34 -11.66
C CYS A 35 -2.60 11.37 -12.54
N LEU A 36 -1.60 10.95 -13.30
CA LEU A 36 -0.86 11.84 -14.21
C LEU A 36 -1.74 12.33 -15.36
N GLN A 37 -2.59 11.48 -15.91
CA GLN A 37 -3.57 11.86 -16.93
C GLN A 37 -4.60 12.86 -16.38
N ALA A 38 -4.95 12.76 -15.11
CA ALA A 38 -5.85 13.70 -14.44
C ALA A 38 -5.16 15.02 -14.04
N GLY A 39 -3.86 15.17 -14.30
CA GLY A 39 -3.11 16.39 -14.03
C GLY A 39 -2.66 16.56 -12.59
N LEU A 40 -2.60 15.49 -11.79
CA LEU A 40 -2.10 15.56 -10.41
C LEU A 40 -0.58 15.84 -10.37
N SER A 41 -0.13 16.51 -9.31
CA SER A 41 1.28 16.69 -9.05
C SER A 41 1.97 15.34 -8.77
N LEU A 42 3.30 15.31 -8.89
CA LEU A 42 4.06 14.09 -8.57
C LEU A 42 3.88 13.69 -7.09
N VAL A 43 3.84 14.65 -6.18
CA VAL A 43 3.67 14.39 -4.75
C VAL A 43 2.30 13.75 -4.47
N ASP A 44 1.24 14.32 -5.02
CA ASP A 44 -0.11 13.80 -4.85
C ASP A 44 -0.28 12.44 -5.54
N THR A 45 0.33 12.28 -6.72
CA THR A 45 0.35 11.00 -7.42
C THR A 45 1.01 9.92 -6.58
N HIS A 46 2.19 10.18 -6.01
CA HIS A 46 2.89 9.22 -5.14
C HIS A 46 2.07 8.83 -3.93
N ARG A 47 1.41 9.80 -3.29
CA ARG A 47 0.55 9.54 -2.13
C ARG A 47 -0.62 8.64 -2.49
N LYS A 48 -1.32 8.95 -3.59
CA LYS A 48 -2.45 8.13 -4.06
C LYS A 48 -2.03 6.74 -4.50
N VAL A 49 -0.95 6.63 -5.26
CA VAL A 49 -0.40 5.35 -5.69
C VAL A 49 -0.08 4.47 -4.49
N LYS A 50 0.58 5.02 -3.50
CA LYS A 50 0.96 4.28 -2.29
C LYS A 50 -0.26 3.76 -1.54
N SER A 51 -1.25 4.61 -1.32
CA SER A 51 -2.49 4.21 -0.66
C SER A 51 -3.28 3.18 -1.46
N HIS A 52 -3.40 3.37 -2.77
CA HIS A 52 -4.16 2.48 -3.65
C HIS A 52 -3.51 1.09 -3.78
N ALA A 53 -2.20 1.05 -3.95
CA ALA A 53 -1.49 -0.20 -4.25
C ALA A 53 -1.02 -0.97 -3.02
N SER A 54 -0.79 -0.30 -1.88
CA SER A 54 -0.25 -0.96 -0.69
C SER A 54 -1.16 -2.08 -0.20
N PHE A 55 -0.60 -3.29 -0.16
CA PHE A 55 -1.30 -4.51 0.27
C PHE A 55 -2.60 -4.79 -0.49
N SER A 56 -2.76 -4.23 -1.71
CA SER A 56 -3.99 -4.36 -2.49
C SER A 56 -4.36 -5.81 -2.84
N GLY A 57 -5.63 -6.03 -3.14
CA GLY A 57 -6.19 -7.34 -3.43
C GLY A 57 -6.59 -8.11 -2.15
N PRO A 58 -6.68 -9.45 -2.20
CA PRO A 58 -7.10 -10.28 -1.07
C PRO A 58 -6.23 -10.12 0.17
N LEU A 59 -4.95 -9.79 -0.01
CA LEU A 59 -4.01 -9.52 1.09
C LEU A 59 -4.52 -8.37 1.98
N ARG A 60 -5.02 -7.29 1.38
CA ARG A 60 -5.56 -6.14 2.13
C ARG A 60 -6.77 -6.53 2.98
N SER A 61 -7.72 -7.24 2.38
CA SER A 61 -8.92 -7.69 3.11
C SER A 61 -8.58 -8.57 4.30
N ASN A 62 -7.66 -9.49 4.14
CA ASN A 62 -7.19 -10.35 5.21
C ASN A 62 -6.46 -9.56 6.30
N LEU A 63 -5.60 -8.63 5.91
CA LEU A 63 -4.87 -7.77 6.84
C LEU A 63 -5.82 -6.92 7.67
N ILE A 64 -6.81 -6.29 7.04
CA ILE A 64 -7.84 -5.49 7.73
C ILE A 64 -8.59 -6.35 8.75
N ALA A 65 -9.04 -7.54 8.35
CA ALA A 65 -9.75 -8.44 9.25
C ALA A 65 -8.92 -8.85 10.47
N MET A 66 -7.64 -9.13 10.26
CA MET A 66 -6.71 -9.48 11.34
C MET A 66 -6.48 -8.31 12.30
N LEU A 67 -6.26 -7.10 11.77
CA LEU A 67 -6.02 -5.90 12.57
C LEU A 67 -7.26 -5.49 13.37
N ASP A 68 -8.45 -5.60 12.77
CA ASP A 68 -9.71 -5.33 13.46
C ASP A 68 -9.98 -6.38 14.54
N HIS A 69 -9.65 -7.63 14.27
CA HIS A 69 -9.83 -8.71 15.25
C HIS A 69 -9.03 -8.47 16.54
N ILE A 70 -7.78 -7.99 16.42
CA ILE A 70 -6.96 -7.66 17.59
C ILE A 70 -7.33 -6.32 18.24
N GLY A 71 -8.27 -5.57 17.67
CA GLY A 71 -8.75 -4.31 18.24
C GLY A 71 -7.88 -3.10 17.94
N LEU A 72 -6.99 -3.15 16.94
CA LEU A 72 -6.12 -2.03 16.60
C LEU A 72 -6.90 -0.77 16.23
N HIS A 73 -8.03 -0.92 15.53
CA HIS A 73 -8.92 0.20 15.17
C HIS A 73 -9.39 0.97 16.41
N LYS A 74 -9.67 0.28 17.51
CA LYS A 74 -10.08 0.90 18.78
C LYS A 74 -8.94 1.72 19.39
N MET A 75 -7.71 1.21 19.33
CA MET A 75 -6.53 1.92 19.82
C MET A 75 -6.26 3.20 19.00
N LEU A 76 -6.55 3.17 17.71
CA LEU A 76 -6.38 4.31 16.81
C LEU A 76 -7.56 5.28 16.81
N GLY A 77 -8.69 4.91 17.43
CA GLY A 77 -9.90 5.74 17.45
C GLY A 77 -10.64 5.81 16.12
N ILE A 78 -10.57 4.75 15.32
CA ILE A 78 -11.23 4.63 14.02
C ILE A 78 -12.22 3.46 14.02
N ASP A 79 -13.18 3.47 13.12
CA ASP A 79 -14.24 2.46 13.06
C ASP A 79 -13.72 1.10 12.57
N SER A 80 -12.80 1.12 11.63
CA SER A 80 -12.16 -0.08 11.08
C SER A 80 -10.77 0.27 10.53
N CYS A 81 -9.85 -0.68 10.59
CA CYS A 81 -8.53 -0.54 9.96
C CYS A 81 -8.61 -0.39 8.43
N GLY A 82 -9.73 -0.76 7.81
CA GLY A 82 -10.00 -0.48 6.39
C GLY A 82 -9.95 1.01 6.06
N ASN A 83 -10.32 1.87 6.98
CA ASN A 83 -10.31 3.33 6.80
C ASN A 83 -8.90 3.88 6.54
N MET A 84 -7.86 3.21 7.04
CA MET A 84 -6.47 3.60 6.79
C MET A 84 -6.09 3.51 5.30
N PHE A 85 -6.81 2.74 4.51
CA PHE A 85 -6.58 2.58 3.07
C PHE A 85 -7.45 3.48 2.20
N ASP A 86 -8.66 3.80 2.66
CA ASP A 86 -9.70 4.40 1.83
C ASP A 86 -10.00 5.86 2.15
N GLN A 87 -9.75 6.31 3.38
CA GLN A 87 -10.08 7.65 3.84
C GLN A 87 -8.84 8.52 4.04
N HIS A 88 -8.81 9.67 3.40
CA HIS A 88 -7.63 10.54 3.32
C HIS A 88 -7.03 10.92 4.68
N GLN A 89 -7.87 11.28 5.65
CA GLN A 89 -7.38 11.68 6.98
C GLN A 89 -6.79 10.52 7.76
N GLU A 90 -7.35 9.35 7.62
CA GLU A 90 -6.95 8.16 8.36
C GLU A 90 -5.76 7.45 7.69
N GLN A 91 -5.53 7.68 6.41
CA GLN A 91 -4.29 7.28 5.72
C GLN A 91 -3.05 7.91 6.34
N GLU A 92 -3.18 9.09 6.93
CA GLU A 92 -2.07 9.77 7.60
C GLU A 92 -1.64 9.07 8.90
N LEU A 93 -2.48 8.19 9.45
CA LEU A 93 -2.13 7.41 10.64
C LEU A 93 -1.13 6.30 10.35
N VAL A 94 -0.97 5.90 9.10
CA VAL A 94 -0.19 4.72 8.73
C VAL A 94 0.89 5.06 7.71
N HIS A 95 2.04 4.43 7.88
CA HIS A 95 3.10 4.39 6.87
C HIS A 95 3.24 2.96 6.36
N TYR A 96 3.02 2.78 5.06
CA TYR A 96 3.24 1.50 4.38
C TYR A 96 4.63 1.47 3.80
N THR A 97 5.33 0.37 3.99
CA THR A 97 6.65 0.18 3.39
C THR A 97 6.93 -1.30 3.14
N SER A 98 8.02 -1.58 2.47
CA SER A 98 8.52 -2.93 2.24
C SER A 98 9.99 -3.00 2.61
N ALA A 99 10.40 -4.12 3.17
CA ALA A 99 11.80 -4.37 3.50
C ALA A 99 12.68 -4.35 2.24
N LEU A 100 12.14 -4.86 1.12
CA LEU A 100 12.75 -4.76 -0.20
C LEU A 100 11.96 -3.74 -1.02
N ARG A 101 12.60 -2.68 -1.46
CA ARG A 101 11.96 -1.53 -2.15
C ARG A 101 11.37 -1.88 -3.51
N TYR A 102 12.03 -2.79 -4.21
CA TYR A 102 11.62 -3.20 -5.55
C TYR A 102 10.95 -4.57 -5.51
N PRO A 103 10.00 -4.83 -6.41
CA PRO A 103 9.41 -6.16 -6.53
C PRO A 103 10.49 -7.21 -6.79
N VAL A 104 10.53 -8.23 -5.96
CA VAL A 104 11.40 -9.40 -6.14
C VAL A 104 10.55 -10.54 -6.69
N LEU A 105 10.87 -10.96 -7.90
CA LEU A 105 10.14 -11.97 -8.64
C LEU A 105 11.06 -13.17 -8.91
N LYS A 106 10.47 -14.35 -8.96
CA LYS A 106 11.17 -15.54 -9.46
C LYS A 106 10.55 -16.01 -10.76
N MET A 107 11.39 -16.50 -11.65
CA MET A 107 10.91 -17.12 -12.88
C MET A 107 10.35 -18.51 -12.56
N LYS A 108 9.14 -18.78 -13.05
CA LYS A 108 8.52 -20.08 -12.94
C LYS A 108 8.08 -20.51 -14.34
N TRP A 109 8.82 -21.45 -14.93
CA TRP A 109 8.60 -22.06 -16.25
C TRP A 109 8.31 -21.12 -17.42
N SER A 110 7.34 -20.23 -17.33
CA SER A 110 6.91 -19.38 -18.44
C SER A 110 6.76 -17.90 -18.10
N HIS A 111 6.85 -17.52 -16.83
CA HIS A 111 6.67 -16.11 -16.41
C HIS A 111 7.23 -15.84 -15.03
N TRP A 112 7.43 -14.56 -14.71
CA TRP A 112 7.88 -14.10 -13.40
C TRP A 112 6.72 -14.09 -12.41
N GLN A 113 6.97 -14.58 -11.19
CA GLN A 113 6.01 -14.56 -10.10
C GLN A 113 6.63 -13.90 -8.87
N SER A 114 5.79 -13.29 -8.03
CA SER A 114 6.20 -12.81 -6.72
C SER A 114 6.70 -13.98 -5.87
N LEU A 115 7.77 -13.73 -5.07
CA LEU A 115 8.30 -14.71 -4.12
C LEU A 115 7.33 -15.00 -2.98
N PHE A 116 6.45 -14.06 -2.71
CA PHE A 116 5.52 -14.10 -1.57
C PHE A 116 4.11 -13.74 -1.96
#